data_3e4573ed8374a4882431dec2d293cff7
#
_entry.id   3e4573ed8374a4882431dec2d293cff7
#
_cell.length_a   1.000
_cell.length_b   1.000
_cell.length_c   1.000
_cell.angle_alpha   90.00
_cell.angle_beta   90.00
_cell.angle_gamma   90.00
#
_symmetry.space_group_name_H-M   'P 1'
#
loop_
_entity.id
_entity.type
_entity.pdbx_description
1 polymer ?
#
loop_
_entity_poly.entity_id
_entity_poly.type
_entity_poly.pdbx_seq_one_letter_code
_entity_poly.pdbx_strand_id
1 'polypeptide(L)'
;IPDYEVVYGGRIHAEKAPSNQQLLRWKYGKFMEDQTVDQRNKNTYRATLFNNTLIKKSVFNRIKFDSSFKKYGHDDTLFSFELQKMNAKVKHINNPVQHDDIDTNAVYIEKTKNSLDNLYLLYKKQLITKEYSKMVNLVSKLHTFKITYLLAILYSVFGKFIENQLKGNNPSLFVFNVFRLTYFSKIYIV
;
A
#
# COMPACT_ATOMS: atom_id res chain seq x y z
N ILE A 1 19.38 -19.23 -4.26
CA ILE A 1 20.34 -18.29 -3.70
C ILE A 1 20.53 -18.69 -2.25
N PRO A 2 21.63 -19.45 -1.91
CA PRO A 2 21.73 -20.14 -0.60
C PRO A 2 21.68 -19.20 0.61
N ASP A 3 22.24 -17.98 0.50
CA ASP A 3 22.45 -17.07 1.62
C ASP A 3 21.27 -16.17 1.97
N TYR A 4 20.20 -16.16 1.14
CA TYR A 4 19.03 -15.34 1.34
C TYR A 4 17.79 -16.18 1.62
N GLU A 5 16.90 -15.63 2.41
CA GLU A 5 15.65 -16.30 2.83
C GLU A 5 14.47 -15.86 1.95
N VAL A 6 14.55 -14.62 1.44
CA VAL A 6 13.55 -14.03 0.54
C VAL A 6 14.26 -13.32 -0.60
N VAL A 7 13.80 -13.51 -1.83
CA VAL A 7 14.30 -12.81 -3.01
C VAL A 7 13.11 -12.19 -3.75
N TYR A 8 13.14 -10.86 -3.95
CA TYR A 8 12.09 -10.12 -4.65
C TYR A 8 12.60 -9.56 -5.97
N GLY A 9 11.93 -9.91 -7.08
CA GLY A 9 12.31 -9.50 -8.43
C GLY A 9 11.92 -8.08 -8.80
N GLY A 10 10.86 -7.56 -8.20
CA GLY A 10 10.28 -6.27 -8.53
C GLY A 10 9.05 -6.37 -9.41
N ARG A 11 8.41 -5.21 -9.65
CA ARG A 11 7.24 -5.03 -10.46
C ARG A 11 7.40 -3.77 -11.31
N ILE A 12 6.85 -3.77 -12.53
CA ILE A 12 6.75 -2.62 -13.42
C ILE A 12 5.35 -2.55 -14.01
N HIS A 13 4.97 -1.38 -14.48
CA HIS A 13 3.72 -1.15 -15.21
C HIS A 13 4.03 -0.80 -16.66
N ALA A 14 3.07 -1.04 -17.57
CA ALA A 14 3.18 -0.69 -18.97
C ALA A 14 3.53 0.80 -19.17
N GLU A 15 4.18 1.13 -20.30
CA GLU A 15 4.56 2.52 -20.62
C GLU A 15 3.36 3.46 -20.79
N LYS A 16 2.21 2.93 -21.19
CA LYS A 16 0.96 3.69 -21.38
C LYS A 16 -0.16 3.06 -20.58
N ALA A 17 -1.07 3.89 -20.09
CA ALA A 17 -2.29 3.42 -19.46
C ALA A 17 -3.16 2.67 -20.48
N PRO A 18 -3.79 1.54 -20.10
CA PRO A 18 -4.67 0.79 -20.99
C PRO A 18 -5.89 1.59 -21.44
N SER A 19 -6.44 2.43 -20.55
CA SER A 19 -7.57 3.31 -20.84
C SER A 19 -7.66 4.46 -19.83
N ASN A 20 -8.48 5.48 -20.14
CA ASN A 20 -8.77 6.57 -19.19
C ASN A 20 -9.47 6.06 -17.91
N GLN A 21 -10.25 5.00 -18.00
CA GLN A 21 -10.93 4.40 -16.85
C GLN A 21 -9.98 3.65 -15.90
N GLN A 22 -8.76 3.35 -16.34
CA GLN A 22 -7.71 2.68 -15.55
C GLN A 22 -6.55 3.61 -15.20
N LEU A 23 -6.69 4.89 -15.58
CA LEU A 23 -5.60 5.87 -15.52
C LEU A 23 -5.11 6.15 -14.09
N LEU A 24 -6.00 6.16 -13.09
CA LEU A 24 -5.61 6.38 -11.70
C LEU A 24 -4.72 5.26 -11.18
N ARG A 25 -5.15 4.01 -11.37
CA ARG A 25 -4.39 2.83 -10.92
C ARG A 25 -3.06 2.75 -11.66
N TRP A 26 -3.05 3.01 -12.97
CA TRP A 26 -1.82 3.04 -13.75
C TRP A 26 -0.86 4.14 -13.28
N LYS A 27 -1.34 5.39 -13.14
CA LYS A 27 -0.51 6.50 -12.63
C LYS A 27 0.12 6.16 -11.28
N TYR A 28 -0.67 5.60 -10.36
CA TYR A 28 -0.16 5.23 -9.05
C TYR A 28 0.91 4.12 -9.16
N GLY A 29 0.63 3.09 -9.94
CA GLY A 29 1.57 2.00 -10.19
C GLY A 29 2.88 2.51 -10.81
N LYS A 30 2.78 3.22 -11.93
CA LYS A 30 3.93 3.69 -12.71
C LYS A 30 4.82 4.65 -11.94
N PHE A 31 4.23 5.62 -11.21
CA PHE A 31 5.01 6.70 -10.59
C PHE A 31 5.30 6.48 -9.10
N MET A 32 4.57 5.59 -8.42
CA MET A 32 4.71 5.38 -6.99
C MET A 32 5.18 3.97 -6.61
N GLU A 33 4.90 2.96 -7.45
CA GLU A 33 5.21 1.56 -7.13
C GLU A 33 6.35 0.97 -7.97
N ASP A 34 6.58 1.48 -9.20
CA ASP A 34 7.73 1.09 -10.01
C ASP A 34 9.01 1.62 -9.36
N GLN A 35 9.81 0.73 -8.81
CA GLN A 35 11.02 1.07 -8.07
C GLN A 35 12.23 0.28 -8.58
N THR A 36 13.35 0.97 -8.72
CA THR A 36 14.64 0.30 -8.99
C THR A 36 15.10 -0.52 -7.78
N VAL A 37 16.06 -1.42 -7.99
CA VAL A 37 16.68 -2.20 -6.90
C VAL A 37 17.23 -1.28 -5.81
N ASP A 38 17.92 -0.20 -6.19
CA ASP A 38 18.50 0.74 -5.23
C ASP A 38 17.44 1.48 -4.40
N GLN A 39 16.32 1.85 -5.02
CA GLN A 39 15.19 2.45 -4.29
C GLN A 39 14.57 1.45 -3.30
N ARG A 40 14.40 0.18 -3.71
CA ARG A 40 13.86 -0.86 -2.84
C ARG A 40 14.79 -1.19 -1.67
N ASN A 41 16.11 -1.20 -1.90
CA ASN A 41 17.10 -1.44 -0.85
C ASN A 41 17.11 -0.39 0.27
N LYS A 42 16.62 0.84 0.01
CA LYS A 42 16.46 1.86 1.06
C LYS A 42 15.38 1.49 2.10
N ASN A 43 14.46 0.62 1.75
CA ASN A 43 13.38 0.15 2.62
C ASN A 43 13.09 -1.33 2.38
N THR A 44 14.11 -2.17 2.51
CA THR A 44 14.16 -3.56 2.08
C THR A 44 12.89 -4.36 2.39
N TYR A 45 12.43 -4.38 3.63
CA TYR A 45 11.23 -5.12 3.99
C TYR A 45 9.96 -4.50 3.42
N ARG A 46 9.76 -3.18 3.58
CA ARG A 46 8.54 -2.49 3.10
C ARG A 46 8.39 -2.48 1.59
N ALA A 47 9.49 -2.60 0.86
CA ALA A 47 9.51 -2.65 -0.60
C ALA A 47 9.29 -4.08 -1.14
N THR A 48 9.22 -5.09 -0.27
CA THR A 48 8.96 -6.47 -0.68
C THR A 48 7.46 -6.69 -0.85
N LEU A 49 7.06 -6.99 -2.08
CA LEU A 49 5.70 -7.40 -2.44
C LEU A 49 5.71 -8.88 -2.86
N PHE A 50 4.59 -9.58 -2.68
CA PHE A 50 4.59 -11.04 -2.85
C PHE A 50 4.09 -11.53 -4.21
N ASN A 51 3.96 -10.65 -5.18
CA ASN A 51 3.59 -10.99 -6.56
C ASN A 51 4.76 -11.54 -7.42
N ASN A 52 6.02 -11.31 -7.01
CA ASN A 52 7.23 -11.80 -7.71
C ASN A 52 8.32 -12.11 -6.68
N THR A 53 8.02 -13.02 -5.76
CA THR A 53 8.89 -13.30 -4.61
C THR A 53 9.15 -14.79 -4.46
N LEU A 54 10.40 -15.14 -4.32
CA LEU A 54 10.84 -16.46 -3.89
C LEU A 54 11.11 -16.45 -2.38
N ILE A 55 10.50 -17.38 -1.65
CA ILE A 55 10.63 -17.48 -0.19
C ILE A 55 11.08 -18.89 0.18
N LYS A 56 12.05 -19.02 1.09
CA LYS A 56 12.40 -20.31 1.68
C LYS A 56 11.19 -20.90 2.42
N LYS A 57 10.90 -22.17 2.19
CA LYS A 57 9.77 -22.87 2.83
C LYS A 57 9.83 -22.77 4.37
N SER A 58 11.02 -22.81 4.96
CA SER A 58 11.22 -22.64 6.40
C SER A 58 10.73 -21.30 6.93
N VAL A 59 10.93 -20.21 6.17
CA VAL A 59 10.43 -18.86 6.50
C VAL A 59 8.91 -18.84 6.35
N PHE A 60 8.38 -19.32 5.23
CA PHE A 60 6.94 -19.35 4.98
C PHE A 60 6.17 -20.20 6.01
N ASN A 61 6.77 -21.27 6.53
CA ASN A 61 6.16 -22.09 7.58
C ASN A 61 6.09 -21.35 8.94
N ARG A 62 6.98 -20.39 9.18
CA ARG A 62 7.02 -19.58 10.41
C ARG A 62 6.11 -18.35 10.32
N ILE A 63 6.04 -17.75 9.13
CA ILE A 63 5.20 -16.58 8.85
C ILE A 63 4.19 -16.97 7.78
N LYS A 64 2.92 -17.08 8.14
CA LYS A 64 1.84 -17.35 7.19
C LYS A 64 1.04 -16.08 6.94
N PHE A 65 0.40 -16.00 5.78
CA PHE A 65 -0.63 -14.99 5.57
C PHE A 65 -1.78 -15.22 6.54
N ASP A 66 -2.23 -14.17 7.20
CA ASP A 66 -3.33 -14.25 8.16
C ASP A 66 -4.67 -14.27 7.41
N SER A 67 -5.28 -15.45 7.36
CA SER A 67 -6.58 -15.65 6.71
C SER A 67 -7.77 -14.97 7.41
N SER A 68 -7.57 -14.37 8.58
CA SER A 68 -8.61 -13.59 9.27
C SER A 68 -8.89 -12.24 8.60
N PHE A 69 -7.94 -11.73 7.80
CA PHE A 69 -8.13 -10.53 7.00
C PHE A 69 -8.92 -10.86 5.73
N LYS A 70 -10.24 -10.67 5.80
CA LYS A 70 -11.17 -10.96 4.69
C LYS A 70 -11.24 -9.83 3.64
N LYS A 71 -10.80 -8.62 3.98
CA LYS A 71 -10.82 -7.47 3.07
C LYS A 71 -9.49 -7.34 2.33
N TYR A 72 -9.51 -6.72 1.16
CA TYR A 72 -8.34 -6.49 0.33
C TYR A 72 -7.31 -5.57 0.98
N GLY A 73 -6.03 -5.97 0.94
CA GLY A 73 -4.86 -5.10 1.14
C GLY A 73 -4.20 -5.20 2.51
N HIS A 74 -2.91 -4.91 2.50
CA HIS A 74 -1.98 -4.92 3.63
C HIS A 74 -1.58 -6.30 4.19
N ASP A 75 -1.99 -7.41 3.56
CA ASP A 75 -1.44 -8.72 3.89
C ASP A 75 0.08 -8.74 3.68
N ASP A 76 0.55 -8.18 2.55
CA ASP A 76 1.97 -8.00 2.25
C ASP A 76 2.67 -7.14 3.31
N THR A 77 1.99 -6.12 3.83
CA THR A 77 2.53 -5.24 4.87
C THR A 77 2.76 -5.99 6.17
N LEU A 78 1.80 -6.81 6.60
CA LEU A 78 1.94 -7.61 7.80
C LEU A 78 3.05 -8.65 7.63
N PHE A 79 3.04 -9.39 6.51
CA PHE A 79 4.06 -10.40 6.23
C PHE A 79 5.47 -9.79 6.19
N SER A 80 5.63 -8.65 5.52
CA SER A 80 6.93 -7.96 5.45
C SER A 80 7.38 -7.39 6.81
N PHE A 81 6.45 -7.00 7.67
CA PHE A 81 6.75 -6.61 9.04
C PHE A 81 7.26 -7.79 9.89
N GLU A 82 6.64 -8.96 9.75
CA GLU A 82 7.11 -10.17 10.43
C GLU A 82 8.50 -10.60 9.90
N LEU A 83 8.77 -10.48 8.58
CA LEU A 83 10.12 -10.67 8.04
C LEU A 83 11.15 -9.74 8.69
N GLN A 84 10.79 -8.47 8.92
CA GLN A 84 11.66 -7.50 9.60
C GLN A 84 11.92 -7.90 11.06
N LYS A 85 10.89 -8.32 11.79
CA LYS A 85 11.03 -8.77 13.19
C LYS A 85 11.96 -9.98 13.32
N MET A 86 11.95 -10.86 12.33
CA MET A 86 12.83 -12.02 12.27
C MET A 86 14.26 -11.70 11.79
N ASN A 87 14.52 -10.46 11.35
CA ASN A 87 15.75 -10.08 10.66
C ASN A 87 16.03 -10.99 9.44
N ALA A 88 14.98 -11.39 8.70
CA ALA A 88 15.11 -12.28 7.55
C ALA A 88 16.02 -11.65 6.48
N LYS A 89 16.89 -12.46 5.89
CA LYS A 89 17.81 -12.01 4.83
C LYS A 89 17.05 -11.86 3.50
N VAL A 90 16.68 -10.62 3.18
CA VAL A 90 15.96 -10.26 1.95
C VAL A 90 16.93 -9.71 0.91
N LYS A 91 16.80 -10.15 -0.35
CA LYS A 91 17.52 -9.62 -1.52
C LYS A 91 16.57 -9.10 -2.57
N HIS A 92 16.79 -7.88 -3.03
CA HIS A 92 16.13 -7.34 -4.22
C HIS A 92 17.01 -7.57 -5.44
N ILE A 93 16.42 -8.06 -6.53
CA ILE A 93 17.10 -8.27 -7.81
C ILE A 93 16.35 -7.56 -8.94
N ASN A 94 17.04 -7.27 -10.03
CA ASN A 94 16.43 -6.67 -11.21
C ASN A 94 15.86 -7.77 -12.12
N ASN A 95 14.69 -8.28 -11.76
CA ASN A 95 13.93 -9.26 -12.52
C ASN A 95 12.43 -8.94 -12.40
N PRO A 96 11.97 -7.75 -12.84
CA PRO A 96 10.59 -7.34 -12.61
C PRO A 96 9.61 -8.11 -13.48
N VAL A 97 8.41 -8.33 -12.94
CA VAL A 97 7.24 -8.76 -13.71
C VAL A 97 6.38 -7.57 -14.07
N GLN A 98 5.78 -7.59 -15.27
CA GLN A 98 4.82 -6.57 -15.69
C GLN A 98 3.46 -6.83 -15.05
N HIS A 99 2.86 -5.80 -14.47
CA HIS A 99 1.55 -5.84 -13.84
C HIS A 99 0.51 -5.26 -14.81
N ASP A 100 -0.15 -6.13 -15.56
CA ASP A 100 -1.08 -5.76 -16.63
C ASP A 100 -2.55 -5.79 -16.20
N ASP A 101 -2.90 -6.56 -15.16
CA ASP A 101 -4.27 -6.61 -14.64
C ASP A 101 -4.53 -5.38 -13.75
N ILE A 102 -4.92 -4.29 -14.41
CA ILE A 102 -5.11 -2.97 -13.77
C ILE A 102 -6.60 -2.71 -13.57
N ASP A 103 -6.99 -2.51 -12.32
CA ASP A 103 -8.35 -2.13 -11.95
C ASP A 103 -8.81 -0.83 -12.60
N THR A 104 -10.11 -0.72 -12.84
CA THR A 104 -10.72 0.57 -13.18
C THR A 104 -10.58 1.58 -12.03
N ASN A 105 -10.64 2.88 -12.35
CA ASN A 105 -10.56 3.96 -11.35
C ASN A 105 -11.57 3.74 -10.21
N ALA A 106 -12.79 3.34 -10.54
CA ALA A 106 -13.86 3.09 -9.56
C ALA A 106 -13.53 1.92 -8.62
N VAL A 107 -13.11 0.78 -9.18
CA VAL A 107 -12.71 -0.40 -8.41
C VAL A 107 -11.50 -0.08 -7.54
N TYR A 108 -10.53 0.65 -8.08
CA TYR A 108 -9.32 1.01 -7.35
C TYR A 108 -9.59 1.92 -6.15
N ILE A 109 -10.55 2.86 -6.25
CA ILE A 109 -10.98 3.69 -5.12
C ILE A 109 -11.58 2.82 -3.99
N GLU A 110 -12.47 1.88 -4.32
CA GLU A 110 -13.06 0.99 -3.32
C GLU A 110 -12.02 0.04 -2.69
N LYS A 111 -11.12 -0.52 -3.49
CA LYS A 111 -9.98 -1.30 -2.99
C LYS A 111 -9.08 -0.46 -2.07
N THR A 112 -8.87 0.81 -2.40
CA THR A 112 -8.07 1.73 -1.57
C THR A 112 -8.74 1.96 -0.21
N LYS A 113 -10.05 2.16 -0.14
CA LYS A 113 -10.77 2.28 1.14
C LYS A 113 -10.60 1.03 1.99
N ASN A 114 -10.89 -0.14 1.40
CA ASN A 114 -10.71 -1.43 2.09
C ASN A 114 -9.28 -1.62 2.61
N SER A 115 -8.29 -1.24 1.79
CA SER A 115 -6.88 -1.29 2.16
C SER A 115 -6.56 -0.35 3.34
N LEU A 116 -7.09 0.87 3.34
CA LEU A 116 -6.90 1.81 4.44
C LEU A 116 -7.60 1.36 5.73
N ASP A 117 -8.80 0.77 5.62
CA ASP A 117 -9.49 0.14 6.76
C ASP A 117 -8.64 -0.99 7.37
N ASN A 118 -8.08 -1.87 6.53
CA ASN A 118 -7.20 -2.94 7.00
C ASN A 118 -5.93 -2.39 7.63
N LEU A 119 -5.32 -1.36 7.05
CA LEU A 119 -4.14 -0.72 7.64
C LEU A 119 -4.42 -0.19 9.05
N TYR A 120 -5.57 0.47 9.21
CA TYR A 120 -6.00 0.96 10.53
C TYR A 120 -6.24 -0.19 11.51
N LEU A 121 -6.87 -1.28 11.05
CA LEU A 121 -7.11 -2.46 11.86
C LEU A 121 -5.81 -3.13 12.31
N LEU A 122 -4.81 -3.27 11.42
CA LEU A 122 -3.47 -3.77 11.76
C LEU A 122 -2.82 -2.93 12.86
N TYR A 123 -2.89 -1.60 12.73
CA TYR A 123 -2.36 -0.69 13.72
C TYR A 123 -3.13 -0.75 15.05
N LYS A 124 -4.47 -0.71 15.01
CA LYS A 124 -5.33 -0.77 16.21
C LYS A 124 -5.15 -2.07 17.00
N LYS A 125 -4.92 -3.19 16.31
CA LYS A 125 -4.60 -4.50 16.91
C LYS A 125 -3.12 -4.64 17.31
N GLN A 126 -2.30 -3.61 17.15
CA GLN A 126 -0.86 -3.61 17.45
C GLN A 126 -0.06 -4.69 16.68
N LEU A 127 -0.57 -5.13 15.52
CA LEU A 127 0.11 -6.08 14.65
C LEU A 127 1.24 -5.42 13.86
N ILE A 128 1.19 -4.09 13.66
CA ILE A 128 2.27 -3.27 13.12
C ILE A 128 2.47 -2.03 14.01
N THR A 129 3.68 -1.46 14.02
CA THR A 129 3.94 -0.20 14.70
C THR A 129 3.60 1.00 13.78
N LYS A 130 3.37 2.19 14.38
CA LYS A 130 3.12 3.40 13.60
C LYS A 130 4.30 3.76 12.69
N GLU A 131 5.52 3.48 13.13
CA GLU A 131 6.76 3.75 12.38
C GLU A 131 6.85 2.88 11.13
N TYR A 132 6.23 1.71 11.14
CA TYR A 132 6.25 0.81 9.99
C TYR A 132 5.40 1.32 8.83
N SER A 133 4.34 2.10 9.06
CA SER A 133 3.52 2.68 8.00
C SER A 133 3.65 4.19 7.95
N LYS A 134 4.08 4.74 6.79
CA LYS A 134 4.15 6.19 6.58
C LYS A 134 2.80 6.88 6.80
N MET A 135 1.69 6.25 6.39
CA MET A 135 0.33 6.79 6.55
C MET A 135 -0.06 6.84 8.03
N VAL A 136 0.10 5.75 8.76
CA VAL A 136 -0.21 5.69 10.20
C VAL A 136 0.64 6.70 10.96
N ASN A 137 1.95 6.76 10.70
CA ASN A 137 2.86 7.69 11.37
C ASN A 137 2.48 9.15 11.11
N LEU A 138 2.14 9.51 9.86
CA LEU A 138 1.70 10.85 9.52
C LEU A 138 0.40 11.20 10.25
N VAL A 139 -0.62 10.34 10.16
CA VAL A 139 -1.93 10.61 10.78
C VAL A 139 -1.85 10.62 12.30
N SER A 140 -1.04 9.75 12.92
CA SER A 140 -0.78 9.82 14.37
C SER A 140 -0.20 11.17 14.80
N LYS A 141 0.77 11.72 14.04
CA LYS A 141 1.33 13.05 14.30
C LYS A 141 0.28 14.16 14.12
N LEU A 142 -0.50 14.11 13.04
CA LEU A 142 -1.57 15.08 12.80
C LEU A 142 -2.66 14.99 13.89
N HIS A 143 -2.91 13.81 14.43
CA HIS A 143 -3.85 13.61 15.52
C HIS A 143 -3.41 14.31 16.81
N THR A 144 -2.13 14.31 17.14
CA THR A 144 -1.58 15.03 18.30
C THR A 144 -1.91 16.54 18.24
N PHE A 145 -1.94 17.10 17.04
CA PHE A 145 -2.30 18.51 16.80
C PHE A 145 -3.80 18.72 16.49
N LYS A 146 -4.64 17.67 16.66
CA LYS A 146 -6.09 17.68 16.37
C LYS A 146 -6.44 17.96 14.89
N ILE A 147 -5.47 17.99 13.97
CA ILE A 147 -5.67 18.25 12.54
C ILE A 147 -6.51 17.14 11.89
N THR A 148 -6.47 15.92 12.40
CA THR A 148 -7.27 14.79 11.90
C THR A 148 -8.78 15.06 11.93
N TYR A 149 -9.27 15.82 12.90
CA TYR A 149 -10.69 16.18 12.97
C TYR A 149 -11.10 17.07 11.80
N LEU A 150 -10.27 18.07 11.46
CA LEU A 150 -10.50 18.93 10.28
C LEU A 150 -10.48 18.10 8.98
N LEU A 151 -9.50 17.20 8.83
CA LEU A 151 -9.40 16.31 7.67
C LEU A 151 -10.58 15.35 7.56
N ALA A 152 -11.10 14.84 8.68
CA ALA A 152 -12.28 13.99 8.72
C ALA A 152 -13.54 14.75 8.30
N ILE A 153 -13.71 15.99 8.74
CA ILE A 153 -14.80 16.88 8.30
C ILE A 153 -14.68 17.14 6.79
N LEU A 154 -13.48 17.44 6.31
CA LEU A 154 -13.21 17.67 4.89
C LEU A 154 -13.62 16.47 4.03
N TYR A 155 -13.30 15.25 4.46
CA TYR A 155 -13.78 14.06 3.77
C TYR A 155 -15.29 13.90 3.86
N SER A 156 -15.90 14.18 5.02
CA SER A 156 -17.36 14.03 5.20
C SER A 156 -18.15 14.98 4.31
N VAL A 157 -17.64 16.18 4.06
CA VAL A 157 -18.28 17.19 3.21
C VAL A 157 -17.94 16.98 1.71
N PHE A 158 -16.68 16.78 1.39
CA PHE A 158 -16.20 16.80 0.00
C PHE A 158 -15.83 15.40 -0.54
N GLY A 159 -15.94 14.34 0.26
CA GLY A 159 -15.49 12.99 -0.12
C GLY A 159 -16.11 12.51 -1.42
N LYS A 160 -17.43 12.67 -1.62
CA LYS A 160 -18.10 12.29 -2.88
C LYS A 160 -17.58 13.07 -4.10
N PHE A 161 -17.32 14.36 -3.94
CA PHE A 161 -16.77 15.19 -5.01
C PHE A 161 -15.35 14.75 -5.38
N ILE A 162 -14.50 14.49 -4.37
CA ILE A 162 -13.15 13.98 -4.55
C ILE A 162 -13.18 12.62 -5.27
N GLU A 163 -14.03 11.69 -4.81
CA GLU A 163 -14.18 10.38 -5.44
C GLU A 163 -14.64 10.46 -6.90
N ASN A 164 -15.59 11.36 -7.21
CA ASN A 164 -16.07 11.56 -8.58
C ASN A 164 -14.96 12.07 -9.51
N GLN A 165 -14.13 13.00 -9.05
CA GLN A 165 -12.95 13.45 -9.80
C GLN A 165 -11.97 12.29 -10.07
N LEU A 166 -11.74 11.44 -9.07
CA LEU A 166 -10.82 10.31 -9.18
C LEU A 166 -11.36 9.17 -10.04
N LYS A 167 -12.68 8.98 -10.10
CA LYS A 167 -13.36 8.02 -11.00
C LYS A 167 -13.45 8.51 -12.45
N GLY A 168 -13.24 9.80 -12.70
CA GLY A 168 -13.31 10.41 -14.00
C GLY A 168 -12.15 10.06 -14.95
N ASN A 169 -12.16 10.71 -16.12
CA ASN A 169 -11.21 10.42 -17.20
C ASN A 169 -9.80 11.04 -17.00
N ASN A 170 -9.64 11.97 -16.05
CA ASN A 170 -8.35 12.60 -15.76
C ASN A 170 -8.08 12.70 -14.24
N PRO A 171 -7.91 11.57 -13.55
CA PRO A 171 -7.64 11.55 -12.12
C PRO A 171 -6.26 12.12 -11.79
N SER A 172 -6.18 12.89 -10.68
CA SER A 172 -4.95 13.47 -10.17
C SER A 172 -4.37 12.65 -9.03
N LEU A 173 -3.06 12.34 -9.07
CA LEU A 173 -2.36 11.69 -7.94
C LEU A 173 -2.34 12.57 -6.69
N PHE A 174 -2.29 13.90 -6.84
CA PHE A 174 -2.39 14.81 -5.70
C PHE A 174 -3.76 14.67 -5.01
N VAL A 175 -4.85 14.73 -5.78
CA VAL A 175 -6.21 14.53 -5.25
C VAL A 175 -6.36 13.15 -4.63
N PHE A 176 -5.74 12.13 -5.22
CA PHE A 176 -5.74 10.78 -4.65
C PHE A 176 -5.02 10.71 -3.29
N ASN A 177 -3.91 11.42 -3.12
CA ASN A 177 -3.22 11.50 -1.83
C ASN A 177 -4.06 12.25 -0.78
N VAL A 178 -4.75 13.34 -1.18
CA VAL A 178 -5.71 14.05 -0.33
C VAL A 178 -6.86 13.13 0.08
N PHE A 179 -7.43 12.39 -0.87
CA PHE A 179 -8.47 11.38 -0.61
C PHE A 179 -8.02 10.36 0.44
N ARG A 180 -6.84 9.75 0.25
CA ARG A 180 -6.30 8.75 1.17
C ARG A 180 -6.08 9.32 2.57
N LEU A 181 -5.51 10.52 2.67
CA LEU A 181 -5.22 11.17 3.93
C LEU A 181 -6.51 11.54 4.69
N THR A 182 -7.48 12.16 4.01
CA THR A 182 -8.73 12.59 4.62
C THR A 182 -9.62 11.41 5.01
N TYR A 183 -9.70 10.37 4.15
CA TYR A 183 -10.41 9.13 4.47
C TYR A 183 -9.77 8.42 5.67
N PHE A 184 -8.44 8.25 5.67
CA PHE A 184 -7.74 7.61 6.78
C PHE A 184 -7.88 8.40 8.09
N SER A 185 -7.84 9.73 8.03
CA SER A 185 -8.10 10.58 9.21
C SER A 185 -9.51 10.37 9.76
N LYS A 186 -10.52 10.20 8.89
CA LYS A 186 -11.89 9.93 9.32
C LYS A 186 -12.02 8.59 10.07
N ILE A 187 -11.44 7.51 9.55
CA ILE A 187 -11.50 6.21 10.24
C ILE A 187 -10.63 6.17 11.50
N TYR A 188 -9.58 6.99 11.57
CA TYR A 188 -8.66 7.05 12.71
C TYR A 188 -9.28 7.66 13.97
N ILE A 189 -10.24 8.58 13.83
CA ILE A 189 -10.88 9.29 14.94
C ILE A 189 -12.14 8.59 15.47
N VAL A 190 -12.60 7.52 14.79
CA VAL A 190 -13.72 6.66 15.20
C VAL A 190 -13.19 5.54 16.09
#